data_205157e1c10bafc3bc23e21c78251313
#
_entry.id   205157e1c10bafc3bc23e21c78251313
#
_cell.length_a   1.000
_cell.length_b   1.000
_cell.length_c   1.000
_cell.angle_alpha   90.00
_cell.angle_beta   90.00
_cell.angle_gamma   90.00
#
_symmetry.space_group_name_H-M   'P 1'
#
loop_
_entity.id
_entity.type
_entity.pdbx_description
1 polymer ?
#
loop_
_entity_poly.entity_id
_entity_poly.type
_entity_poly.pdbx_seq_one_letter_code
_entity_poly.pdbx_strand_id
1 'polypeptide(L)'
;MHGVTISELIQKMKLRNTTLDIDTDKIVLTHPDVNRPALQLTGFFDHFDRERVQIIGYVEQAYINTMDQERKRLMYDKLTSSQIPCLVFSRSQEPDEDLLEFCNYYGVPCLVSDKTTSALMAEVIRWLNVKLAPCISIHGVLIDVFGEGVLIMGESGIGKSEAALELIKRGHRLITDDVVEIRKVSDDTLVGSAPDITKHFIELRGIGIIDVKTLYGVESVKDTQNIDMVIKLEDWSRDKEYDRLGLEDSYTEFLGNQVVCHTIPIRPGRNLAIIVESAAVNYRQKKMGYNAAQELYNRVQANLGKASDD
;
A
#
# COMPACT_ATOMS: atom_id res chain seq x y z
N MET A 1 -10.41 -7.83 -11.06
CA MET A 1 -9.07 -8.02 -10.48
C MET A 1 -8.27 -6.78 -10.83
N HIS A 2 -7.71 -6.11 -9.84
CA HIS A 2 -6.74 -5.05 -10.10
C HIS A 2 -5.45 -5.70 -10.61
N GLY A 3 -5.04 -5.36 -11.82
CA GLY A 3 -3.79 -5.82 -12.40
C GLY A 3 -2.93 -4.62 -12.77
N VAL A 4 -1.66 -4.87 -13.04
CA VAL A 4 -0.67 -3.88 -13.44
C VAL A 4 -0.26 -4.15 -14.87
N THR A 5 -0.24 -3.16 -15.75
CA THR A 5 0.17 -3.34 -17.14
C THR A 5 1.69 -3.49 -17.27
N ILE A 6 2.13 -4.13 -18.34
CA ILE A 6 3.57 -4.19 -18.68
C ILE A 6 4.12 -2.78 -18.96
N SER A 7 3.33 -1.87 -19.51
CA SER A 7 3.71 -0.46 -19.68
C SER A 7 4.05 0.22 -18.34
N GLU A 8 3.25 0.00 -17.30
CA GLU A 8 3.54 0.52 -15.95
C GLU A 8 4.83 -0.09 -15.39
N LEU A 9 5.07 -1.39 -15.61
CA LEU A 9 6.32 -2.07 -15.21
C LEU A 9 7.53 -1.45 -15.92
N ILE A 10 7.45 -1.25 -17.25
CA ILE A 10 8.50 -0.63 -18.06
C ILE A 10 8.85 0.75 -17.50
N GLN A 11 7.84 1.58 -17.28
CA GLN A 11 8.00 2.95 -16.81
C GLN A 11 8.60 2.98 -15.38
N LYS A 12 8.07 2.17 -14.47
CA LYS A 12 8.52 2.12 -13.07
C LYS A 12 9.94 1.62 -12.91
N MET A 13 10.29 0.55 -13.63
CA MET A 13 11.61 -0.08 -13.54
C MET A 13 12.62 0.51 -14.51
N LYS A 14 12.19 1.45 -15.37
CA LYS A 14 13.00 2.06 -16.46
C LYS A 14 13.59 1.00 -17.39
N LEU A 15 12.74 0.06 -17.82
CA LEU A 15 13.16 -1.02 -18.71
C LEU A 15 13.18 -0.53 -20.15
N ARG A 16 14.11 -1.05 -20.95
CA ARG A 16 14.13 -0.85 -22.39
C ARG A 16 13.32 -1.97 -23.05
N ASN A 17 12.31 -1.61 -23.83
CA ASN A 17 11.52 -2.55 -24.61
C ASN A 17 12.24 -2.86 -25.94
N THR A 18 12.45 -4.15 -26.25
CA THR A 18 13.07 -4.64 -27.49
C THR A 18 12.06 -5.18 -28.50
N THR A 19 10.78 -5.27 -28.12
CA THR A 19 9.65 -5.76 -28.94
C THR A 19 8.61 -4.65 -29.09
N LEU A 20 8.94 -3.59 -29.84
CA LEU A 20 8.16 -2.35 -29.92
C LEU A 20 6.76 -2.51 -30.53
N ASP A 21 6.53 -3.55 -31.32
CA ASP A 21 5.25 -3.81 -32.00
C ASP A 21 4.20 -4.45 -31.07
N ILE A 22 4.59 -4.87 -29.86
CA ILE A 22 3.69 -5.49 -28.90
C ILE A 22 3.03 -4.41 -28.02
N ASP A 23 1.71 -4.41 -27.98
CA ASP A 23 0.90 -3.51 -27.15
C ASP A 23 1.00 -3.93 -25.66
N THR A 24 1.91 -3.28 -24.95
CA THR A 24 2.20 -3.55 -23.53
C THR A 24 1.13 -3.04 -22.56
N ASP A 25 0.20 -2.19 -23.02
CA ASP A 25 -0.92 -1.71 -22.20
C ASP A 25 -2.03 -2.77 -22.04
N LYS A 26 -2.08 -3.74 -22.96
CA LYS A 26 -3.07 -4.84 -22.91
C LYS A 26 -2.63 -6.05 -22.09
N ILE A 27 -1.35 -6.16 -21.77
CA ILE A 27 -0.81 -7.30 -21.01
C ILE A 27 -0.78 -6.93 -19.55
N VAL A 28 -1.51 -7.69 -18.72
CA VAL A 28 -1.74 -7.40 -17.30
C VAL A 28 -1.06 -8.44 -16.42
N LEU A 29 -0.25 -7.97 -15.49
CA LEU A 29 0.33 -8.76 -14.41
C LEU A 29 -0.68 -8.89 -13.26
N THR A 30 -0.90 -10.11 -12.80
CA THR A 30 -1.81 -10.42 -11.68
C THR A 30 -1.11 -11.11 -10.51
N HIS A 31 0.16 -11.50 -10.70
CA HIS A 31 0.95 -12.20 -9.70
C HIS A 31 2.12 -11.33 -9.20
N PRO A 32 2.32 -11.21 -7.88
CA PRO A 32 3.34 -10.31 -7.33
C PRO A 32 4.76 -10.87 -7.39
N ASP A 33 4.89 -12.21 -7.54
CA ASP A 33 6.21 -12.85 -7.59
C ASP A 33 6.81 -12.82 -8.99
N VAL A 34 8.10 -13.03 -9.04
CA VAL A 34 8.89 -13.22 -10.26
C VAL A 34 9.39 -14.66 -10.35
N ASN A 35 9.76 -15.10 -11.55
CA ASN A 35 10.38 -16.40 -11.76
C ASN A 35 11.70 -16.26 -12.53
N ARG A 36 12.63 -17.17 -12.26
CA ARG A 36 13.85 -17.38 -13.08
C ARG A 36 13.67 -18.73 -13.79
N PRO A 37 13.49 -18.76 -15.12
CA PRO A 37 13.12 -19.98 -15.83
C PRO A 37 14.30 -20.94 -16.02
N ALA A 38 15.13 -21.17 -14.99
CA ALA A 38 16.33 -21.98 -15.09
C ALA A 38 16.04 -23.45 -15.47
N LEU A 39 15.02 -24.08 -14.89
CA LEU A 39 14.61 -25.45 -15.24
C LEU A 39 13.95 -25.49 -16.62
N GLN A 40 13.19 -24.46 -17.00
CA GLN A 40 12.57 -24.37 -18.31
C GLN A 40 13.60 -24.35 -19.44
N LEU A 41 14.76 -23.72 -19.19
CA LEU A 41 15.87 -23.75 -20.14
C LEU A 41 16.43 -25.15 -20.37
N THR A 42 16.24 -26.08 -19.43
CA THR A 42 16.64 -27.49 -19.62
C THR A 42 15.55 -28.34 -20.28
N GLY A 43 14.36 -27.77 -20.53
CA GLY A 43 13.20 -28.44 -21.13
C GLY A 43 12.17 -28.94 -20.13
N PHE A 44 12.35 -28.71 -18.81
CA PHE A 44 11.40 -29.09 -17.77
C PHE A 44 10.39 -27.98 -17.50
N PHE A 45 9.12 -28.23 -17.82
CA PHE A 45 8.01 -27.25 -17.68
C PHE A 45 6.92 -27.69 -16.71
N ASP A 46 7.07 -28.84 -16.05
CA ASP A 46 6.12 -29.24 -15.02
C ASP A 46 6.14 -28.24 -13.87
N HIS A 47 4.95 -27.77 -13.45
CA HIS A 47 4.78 -26.74 -12.43
C HIS A 47 5.45 -25.39 -12.77
N PHE A 48 5.50 -25.03 -14.06
CA PHE A 48 6.04 -23.74 -14.48
C PHE A 48 5.09 -22.60 -14.11
N ASP A 49 5.61 -21.67 -13.31
CA ASP A 49 4.89 -20.45 -12.90
C ASP A 49 4.84 -19.42 -14.05
N ARG A 50 4.09 -19.73 -15.07
CA ARG A 50 3.99 -18.94 -16.31
C ARG A 50 3.40 -17.55 -16.13
N GLU A 51 2.56 -17.35 -15.10
CA GLU A 51 1.88 -16.07 -14.83
C GLU A 51 2.80 -15.00 -14.22
N ARG A 52 4.01 -15.39 -13.83
CA ARG A 52 5.00 -14.50 -13.22
C ARG A 52 5.86 -13.81 -14.26
N VAL A 53 6.39 -12.63 -13.92
CA VAL A 53 7.46 -11.97 -14.68
C VAL A 53 8.66 -12.91 -14.74
N GLN A 54 9.13 -13.24 -15.95
CA GLN A 54 10.28 -14.14 -16.15
C GLN A 54 11.57 -13.33 -16.26
N ILE A 55 12.55 -13.59 -15.40
CA ILE A 55 13.82 -12.84 -15.37
C ILE A 55 14.99 -13.74 -15.79
N ILE A 56 15.67 -13.34 -16.86
CA ILE A 56 16.90 -13.96 -17.37
C ILE A 56 18.10 -13.22 -16.75
N GLY A 57 18.85 -13.95 -15.94
CA GLY A 57 20.08 -13.44 -15.34
C GLY A 57 21.33 -13.92 -16.09
N TYR A 58 22.50 -13.57 -15.52
CA TYR A 58 23.79 -13.93 -16.12
C TYR A 58 23.97 -15.45 -16.27
N VAL A 59 23.52 -16.23 -15.30
CA VAL A 59 23.67 -17.70 -15.30
C VAL A 59 22.80 -18.33 -16.36
N GLU A 60 21.54 -17.88 -16.48
CA GLU A 60 20.61 -18.33 -17.50
C GLU A 60 21.13 -18.00 -18.90
N GLN A 61 21.63 -16.79 -19.13
CA GLN A 61 22.20 -16.40 -20.42
C GLN A 61 23.46 -17.20 -20.75
N ALA A 62 24.35 -17.43 -19.78
CA ALA A 62 25.51 -18.25 -19.97
C ALA A 62 25.13 -19.69 -20.38
N TYR A 63 24.11 -20.26 -19.77
CA TYR A 63 23.61 -21.58 -20.12
C TYR A 63 23.00 -21.61 -21.53
N ILE A 64 22.17 -20.61 -21.90
CA ILE A 64 21.64 -20.45 -23.25
C ILE A 64 22.76 -20.45 -24.30
N ASN A 65 23.84 -19.75 -24.02
CA ASN A 65 24.99 -19.65 -24.93
C ASN A 65 25.73 -20.99 -25.13
N THR A 66 25.53 -22.00 -24.28
CA THR A 66 26.09 -23.34 -24.44
C THR A 66 25.27 -24.26 -25.35
N MET A 67 24.04 -23.86 -25.70
CA MET A 67 23.14 -24.64 -26.54
C MET A 67 23.51 -24.47 -28.03
N ASP A 68 23.29 -25.52 -28.79
CA ASP A 68 23.24 -25.44 -30.25
C ASP A 68 21.99 -24.70 -30.72
N GLN A 69 21.97 -24.28 -31.98
CA GLN A 69 20.90 -23.48 -32.55
C GLN A 69 19.52 -24.16 -32.55
N GLU A 70 19.47 -25.46 -32.84
CA GLU A 70 18.22 -26.21 -32.88
C GLU A 70 17.61 -26.30 -31.47
N ARG A 71 18.41 -26.61 -30.49
CA ARG A 71 17.96 -26.65 -29.07
C ARG A 71 17.52 -25.29 -28.55
N LYS A 72 18.22 -24.20 -28.90
CA LYS A 72 17.81 -22.84 -28.56
C LYS A 72 16.42 -22.52 -29.12
N ARG A 73 16.21 -22.74 -30.42
CA ARG A 73 14.92 -22.45 -31.06
C ARG A 73 13.78 -23.26 -30.46
N LEU A 74 13.98 -24.53 -30.18
CA LEU A 74 12.98 -25.38 -29.53
C LEU A 74 12.61 -24.88 -28.13
N MET A 75 13.62 -24.47 -27.36
CA MET A 75 13.44 -23.95 -26.02
C MET A 75 12.74 -22.58 -26.05
N TYR A 76 13.12 -21.67 -26.95
CA TYR A 76 12.48 -20.36 -27.10
C TYR A 76 11.01 -20.50 -27.50
N ASP A 77 10.70 -21.35 -28.48
CA ASP A 77 9.33 -21.67 -28.89
C ASP A 77 8.51 -22.14 -27.70
N LYS A 78 9.00 -23.10 -26.92
CA LYS A 78 8.28 -23.66 -25.78
C LYS A 78 8.11 -22.65 -24.64
N LEU A 79 9.11 -21.81 -24.38
CA LEU A 79 9.05 -20.79 -23.34
C LEU A 79 8.04 -19.70 -23.68
N THR A 80 8.09 -19.16 -24.89
CA THR A 80 7.23 -18.04 -25.34
C THR A 80 5.79 -18.51 -25.62
N SER A 81 5.60 -19.72 -26.19
CA SER A 81 4.27 -20.32 -26.37
C SER A 81 3.53 -20.63 -25.06
N SER A 82 4.25 -20.69 -23.93
CA SER A 82 3.65 -20.87 -22.60
C SER A 82 2.83 -19.66 -22.11
N GLN A 83 2.69 -18.60 -22.93
CA GLN A 83 1.91 -17.40 -22.61
C GLN A 83 2.40 -16.67 -21.34
N ILE A 84 3.69 -16.55 -21.21
CA ILE A 84 4.30 -15.74 -20.13
C ILE A 84 4.03 -14.24 -20.36
N PRO A 85 3.87 -13.43 -19.31
CA PRO A 85 3.53 -12.01 -19.46
C PRO A 85 4.65 -11.18 -20.06
N CYS A 86 5.91 -11.49 -19.75
CA CYS A 86 7.10 -10.88 -20.35
C CYS A 86 8.37 -11.64 -19.97
N LEU A 87 9.44 -11.37 -20.72
CA LEU A 87 10.81 -11.72 -20.40
C LEU A 87 11.58 -10.45 -20.07
N VAL A 88 12.40 -10.47 -19.00
CA VAL A 88 13.23 -9.34 -18.61
C VAL A 88 14.68 -9.81 -18.46
N PHE A 89 15.56 -9.29 -19.29
CA PHE A 89 17.02 -9.53 -19.22
C PHE A 89 17.65 -8.53 -18.25
N SER A 90 18.44 -9.02 -17.30
CA SER A 90 19.16 -8.19 -16.35
C SER A 90 20.57 -7.84 -16.85
N ARG A 91 21.24 -6.84 -16.21
CA ARG A 91 22.64 -6.45 -16.48
C ARG A 91 22.90 -6.02 -17.93
N SER A 92 21.93 -5.36 -18.56
CA SER A 92 22.02 -4.94 -19.98
C SER A 92 22.37 -6.09 -20.95
N GLN A 93 22.01 -7.32 -20.60
CA GLN A 93 22.15 -8.45 -21.51
C GLN A 93 21.15 -8.30 -22.66
N GLU A 94 21.61 -8.57 -23.87
CA GLU A 94 20.77 -8.47 -25.07
C GLU A 94 20.18 -9.85 -25.41
N PRO A 95 18.88 -9.92 -25.70
CA PRO A 95 18.27 -11.12 -26.27
C PRO A 95 18.84 -11.36 -27.68
N ASP A 96 18.96 -12.62 -28.05
CA ASP A 96 19.35 -12.95 -29.43
C ASP A 96 18.16 -12.81 -30.41
N GLU A 97 18.48 -12.72 -31.70
CA GLU A 97 17.49 -12.44 -32.76
C GLU A 97 16.43 -13.55 -32.85
N ASP A 98 16.81 -14.81 -32.67
CA ASP A 98 15.85 -15.92 -32.67
C ASP A 98 14.83 -15.79 -31.55
N LEU A 99 15.25 -15.41 -30.35
CA LEU A 99 14.33 -15.20 -29.23
C LEU A 99 13.36 -14.06 -29.54
N LEU A 100 13.85 -12.96 -30.12
CA LEU A 100 12.99 -11.80 -30.49
C LEU A 100 11.96 -12.21 -31.57
N GLU A 101 12.31 -13.08 -32.51
CA GLU A 101 11.38 -13.63 -33.51
C GLU A 101 10.22 -14.35 -32.80
N PHE A 102 10.50 -15.26 -31.86
CA PHE A 102 9.48 -15.98 -31.09
C PHE A 102 8.67 -15.06 -30.17
N CYS A 103 9.32 -14.09 -29.51
CA CYS A 103 8.65 -13.10 -28.69
C CYS A 103 7.60 -12.30 -29.48
N ASN A 104 7.97 -11.81 -30.65
CA ASN A 104 7.04 -11.10 -31.55
C ASN A 104 5.92 -12.02 -32.06
N TYR A 105 6.24 -13.26 -32.42
CA TYR A 105 5.25 -14.21 -32.93
C TYR A 105 4.17 -14.55 -31.89
N TYR A 106 4.58 -14.76 -30.61
CA TYR A 106 3.66 -15.12 -29.53
C TYR A 106 3.14 -13.90 -28.74
N GLY A 107 3.57 -12.69 -29.06
CA GLY A 107 3.15 -11.48 -28.38
C GLY A 107 3.70 -11.34 -26.95
N VAL A 108 4.89 -11.86 -26.69
CA VAL A 108 5.55 -11.80 -25.38
C VAL A 108 6.54 -10.62 -25.35
N PRO A 109 6.31 -9.57 -24.56
CA PRO A 109 7.27 -8.46 -24.42
C PRO A 109 8.64 -8.93 -23.93
N CYS A 110 9.69 -8.51 -24.63
CA CYS A 110 11.07 -8.76 -24.24
C CYS A 110 11.72 -7.45 -23.81
N LEU A 111 12.19 -7.39 -22.57
CA LEU A 111 12.60 -6.17 -21.89
C LEU A 111 14.03 -6.32 -21.37
N VAL A 112 14.75 -5.19 -21.26
CA VAL A 112 16.14 -5.17 -20.77
C VAL A 112 16.28 -4.17 -19.63
N SER A 113 16.97 -4.60 -18.57
CA SER A 113 17.33 -3.80 -17.40
C SER A 113 18.83 -3.71 -17.24
N ASP A 114 19.35 -2.55 -16.85
CA ASP A 114 20.76 -2.34 -16.47
C ASP A 114 21.10 -2.90 -15.07
N LYS A 115 20.09 -3.18 -14.26
CA LYS A 115 20.25 -3.65 -12.88
C LYS A 115 20.77 -5.08 -12.80
N THR A 116 21.39 -5.39 -11.66
CA THR A 116 21.72 -6.79 -11.33
C THR A 116 20.44 -7.60 -11.12
N THR A 117 20.49 -8.89 -11.38
CA THR A 117 19.32 -9.80 -11.28
C THR A 117 18.66 -9.71 -9.90
N SER A 118 19.44 -9.73 -8.81
CA SER A 118 18.90 -9.68 -7.45
C SER A 118 18.25 -8.33 -7.14
N ALA A 119 18.84 -7.21 -7.57
CA ALA A 119 18.28 -5.89 -7.37
C ALA A 119 16.96 -5.72 -8.16
N LEU A 120 16.96 -6.15 -9.42
CA LEU A 120 15.76 -6.11 -10.26
C LEU A 120 14.63 -6.94 -9.65
N MET A 121 14.89 -8.19 -9.26
CA MET A 121 13.90 -9.07 -8.62
C MET A 121 13.31 -8.43 -7.36
N ALA A 122 14.16 -7.94 -6.46
CA ALA A 122 13.71 -7.32 -5.21
C ALA A 122 12.83 -6.08 -5.46
N GLU A 123 13.17 -5.25 -6.44
CA GLU A 123 12.39 -4.06 -6.78
C GLU A 123 11.05 -4.42 -7.44
N VAL A 124 11.04 -5.37 -8.38
CA VAL A 124 9.82 -5.81 -9.06
C VAL A 124 8.86 -6.46 -8.07
N ILE A 125 9.33 -7.40 -7.24
CA ILE A 125 8.52 -8.06 -6.22
C ILE A 125 7.93 -7.03 -5.26
N ARG A 126 8.75 -6.13 -4.71
CA ARG A 126 8.27 -5.10 -3.78
C ARG A 126 7.21 -4.21 -4.41
N TRP A 127 7.41 -3.78 -5.66
CA TRP A 127 6.47 -2.93 -6.35
C TRP A 127 5.16 -3.65 -6.68
N LEU A 128 5.24 -4.89 -7.19
CA LEU A 128 4.05 -5.70 -7.50
C LEU A 128 3.25 -6.03 -6.24
N ASN A 129 3.90 -6.35 -5.12
CA ASN A 129 3.21 -6.59 -3.85
C ASN A 129 2.38 -5.37 -3.41
N VAL A 130 2.90 -4.16 -3.57
CA VAL A 130 2.16 -2.94 -3.24
C VAL A 130 1.02 -2.68 -4.23
N LYS A 131 1.27 -2.85 -5.53
CA LYS A 131 0.28 -2.55 -6.58
C LYS A 131 -0.84 -3.58 -6.66
N LEU A 132 -0.54 -4.85 -6.44
CA LEU A 132 -1.50 -5.97 -6.49
C LEU A 132 -2.10 -6.29 -5.12
N ALA A 133 -1.68 -5.58 -4.06
CA ALA A 133 -2.22 -5.75 -2.73
C ALA A 133 -3.75 -5.58 -2.71
N PRO A 134 -4.48 -6.40 -1.95
CA PRO A 134 -5.90 -6.20 -1.71
C PRO A 134 -6.17 -4.75 -1.31
N CYS A 135 -7.13 -4.12 -1.99
CA CYS A 135 -7.46 -2.71 -1.82
C CYS A 135 -8.95 -2.54 -1.63
N ILE A 136 -9.34 -1.71 -0.67
CA ILE A 136 -10.71 -1.23 -0.48
C ILE A 136 -10.72 0.30 -0.46
N SER A 137 -11.84 0.89 -0.85
CA SER A 137 -12.08 2.33 -0.73
C SER A 137 -13.14 2.57 0.32
N ILE A 138 -12.88 3.48 1.24
CA ILE A 138 -13.82 3.85 2.31
C ILE A 138 -13.97 5.36 2.39
N HIS A 139 -15.12 5.83 2.90
CA HIS A 139 -15.31 7.24 3.21
C HIS A 139 -14.65 7.61 4.54
N GLY A 140 -13.80 8.62 4.50
CA GLY A 140 -13.09 9.10 5.67
C GLY A 140 -11.99 10.09 5.31
N VAL A 141 -11.29 10.55 6.34
CA VAL A 141 -10.12 11.41 6.22
C VAL A 141 -8.93 10.68 6.81
N LEU A 142 -7.83 10.61 6.08
CA LEU A 142 -6.57 10.07 6.60
C LEU A 142 -5.56 11.19 6.78
N ILE A 143 -5.04 11.30 7.99
CA ILE A 143 -4.09 12.34 8.38
C ILE A 143 -2.93 11.74 9.19
N ASP A 144 -1.73 12.25 8.96
CA ASP A 144 -0.54 11.92 9.75
C ASP A 144 -0.46 12.89 10.94
N VAL A 145 -0.72 12.36 12.12
CA VAL A 145 -0.71 13.13 13.37
C VAL A 145 0.48 12.69 14.20
N PHE A 146 1.51 13.54 14.27
CA PHE A 146 2.79 13.25 14.93
C PHE A 146 3.49 11.96 14.43
N GLY A 147 3.22 11.53 13.18
CA GLY A 147 3.77 10.31 12.60
C GLY A 147 2.88 9.07 12.72
N GLU A 148 1.79 9.13 13.51
CA GLU A 148 0.76 8.09 13.54
C GLU A 148 -0.31 8.37 12.49
N GLY A 149 -0.71 7.37 11.72
CA GLY A 149 -1.79 7.49 10.74
C GLY A 149 -3.15 7.35 11.39
N VAL A 150 -3.88 8.45 11.43
CA VAL A 150 -5.22 8.51 12.02
C VAL A 150 -6.26 8.56 10.92
N LEU A 151 -7.08 7.51 10.85
CA LEU A 151 -8.23 7.44 9.96
C LEU A 151 -9.48 7.96 10.69
N ILE A 152 -10.01 9.10 10.24
CA ILE A 152 -11.22 9.71 10.79
C ILE A 152 -12.42 9.30 9.95
N MET A 153 -13.36 8.58 10.57
CA MET A 153 -14.59 8.09 9.96
C MET A 153 -15.82 8.73 10.64
N GLY A 154 -16.94 8.72 9.96
CA GLY A 154 -18.24 9.22 10.49
C GLY A 154 -19.14 9.67 9.36
N GLU A 155 -20.37 10.03 9.70
CA GLU A 155 -21.36 10.47 8.72
C GLU A 155 -20.92 11.72 7.95
N SER A 156 -21.52 11.91 6.76
CA SER A 156 -21.27 13.11 5.96
C SER A 156 -21.76 14.36 6.71
N GLY A 157 -20.90 15.39 6.76
CA GLY A 157 -21.24 16.64 7.47
C GLY A 157 -20.94 16.66 8.96
N ILE A 158 -20.36 15.60 9.52
CA ILE A 158 -20.04 15.51 10.95
C ILE A 158 -18.79 16.34 11.37
N GLY A 159 -18.11 16.97 10.41
CA GLY A 159 -16.94 17.83 10.68
C GLY A 159 -15.58 17.18 10.46
N LYS A 160 -15.50 16.08 9.66
CA LYS A 160 -14.23 15.40 9.37
C LYS A 160 -13.22 16.31 8.64
N SER A 161 -13.66 16.94 7.56
CA SER A 161 -12.80 17.81 6.73
C SER A 161 -12.41 19.09 7.47
N GLU A 162 -13.29 19.65 8.29
CA GLU A 162 -12.98 20.81 9.15
C GLU A 162 -11.94 20.45 10.22
N ALA A 163 -12.06 19.27 10.84
CA ALA A 163 -11.07 18.78 11.79
C ALA A 163 -9.71 18.56 11.13
N ALA A 164 -9.70 17.99 9.91
CA ALA A 164 -8.49 17.81 9.12
C ALA A 164 -7.82 19.15 8.81
N LEU A 165 -8.56 20.15 8.37
CA LEU A 165 -8.02 21.47 8.09
C LEU A 165 -7.39 22.13 9.32
N GLU A 166 -8.03 21.99 10.49
CA GLU A 166 -7.46 22.49 11.74
C GLU A 166 -6.17 21.74 12.12
N LEU A 167 -6.12 20.42 11.93
CA LEU A 167 -4.93 19.62 12.13
C LEU A 167 -3.79 20.03 11.18
N ILE A 168 -4.09 20.31 9.91
CA ILE A 168 -3.11 20.81 8.94
C ILE A 168 -2.53 22.15 9.42
N LYS A 169 -3.35 23.09 9.88
CA LYS A 169 -2.90 24.36 10.42
C LYS A 169 -2.03 24.23 11.67
N ARG A 170 -2.13 23.10 12.39
CA ARG A 170 -1.31 22.74 13.53
C ARG A 170 -0.01 22.02 13.15
N GLY A 171 0.26 21.81 11.85
CA GLY A 171 1.48 21.20 11.33
C GLY A 171 1.38 19.70 11.07
N HIS A 172 0.19 19.12 11.06
CA HIS A 172 -0.04 17.74 10.65
C HIS A 172 -0.19 17.64 9.13
N ARG A 173 -0.09 16.44 8.58
CA ARG A 173 -0.04 16.22 7.12
C ARG A 173 -1.29 15.47 6.63
N LEU A 174 -1.95 16.05 5.64
CA LEU A 174 -3.06 15.39 4.95
C LEU A 174 -2.56 14.29 4.01
N ILE A 175 -3.18 13.12 4.07
CA ILE A 175 -3.03 12.08 3.05
C ILE A 175 -4.19 12.18 2.07
N THR A 176 -5.42 12.13 2.56
CA THR A 176 -6.63 12.22 1.74
C THR A 176 -7.82 12.73 2.54
N ASP A 177 -8.75 13.39 1.84
CA ASP A 177 -10.08 13.72 2.33
C ASP A 177 -11.14 12.99 1.48
N ASP A 178 -12.29 12.67 2.07
CA ASP A 178 -13.47 12.02 1.50
C ASP A 178 -13.28 10.54 1.16
N VAL A 179 -12.30 10.16 0.34
CA VAL A 179 -12.06 8.76 -0.04
C VAL A 179 -10.65 8.32 0.35
N VAL A 180 -10.57 7.25 1.12
CA VAL A 180 -9.32 6.60 1.53
C VAL A 180 -9.21 5.25 0.84
N GLU A 181 -8.20 5.08 -0.02
CA GLU A 181 -7.81 3.77 -0.54
C GLU A 181 -6.93 3.08 0.48
N ILE A 182 -7.39 1.94 1.00
CA ILE A 182 -6.66 1.12 1.98
C ILE A 182 -6.12 -0.12 1.29
N ARG A 183 -4.80 -0.32 1.34
CA ARG A 183 -4.12 -1.50 0.81
C ARG A 183 -3.47 -2.30 1.92
N LYS A 184 -3.65 -3.62 1.88
CA LYS A 184 -2.95 -4.55 2.77
C LYS A 184 -1.61 -4.92 2.16
N VAL A 185 -0.53 -4.29 2.65
CA VAL A 185 0.83 -4.48 2.09
C VAL A 185 1.63 -5.58 2.80
N SER A 186 1.19 -5.99 4.00
CA SER A 186 1.69 -7.17 4.73
C SER A 186 0.60 -7.73 5.64
N ASP A 187 0.88 -8.83 6.36
CA ASP A 187 -0.10 -9.48 7.22
C ASP A 187 -0.65 -8.57 8.32
N ASP A 188 0.12 -7.57 8.76
CA ASP A 188 -0.18 -6.68 9.86
C ASP A 188 -0.17 -5.19 9.47
N THR A 189 0.06 -4.86 8.18
CA THR A 189 0.25 -3.47 7.75
C THR A 189 -0.78 -3.05 6.72
N LEU A 190 -1.55 -2.03 7.07
CA LEU A 190 -2.47 -1.32 6.19
C LEU A 190 -1.88 0.03 5.81
N VAL A 191 -1.86 0.34 4.52
CA VAL A 191 -1.41 1.65 4.01
C VAL A 191 -2.59 2.34 3.35
N GLY A 192 -2.83 3.59 3.76
CA GLY A 192 -3.82 4.46 3.17
C GLY A 192 -3.21 5.47 2.19
N SER A 193 -3.94 5.76 1.12
CA SER A 193 -3.59 6.75 0.10
C SER A 193 -4.84 7.46 -0.44
N ALA A 194 -4.62 8.58 -1.11
CA ALA A 194 -5.66 9.23 -1.91
C ALA A 194 -5.81 8.56 -3.27
N PRO A 195 -7.01 8.53 -3.87
CA PRO A 195 -7.16 8.38 -5.30
C PRO A 195 -6.41 9.50 -6.04
N ASP A 196 -5.80 9.20 -7.19
CA ASP A 196 -4.97 10.18 -7.92
C ASP A 196 -5.74 11.48 -8.28
N ILE A 197 -7.04 11.37 -8.55
CA ILE A 197 -7.91 12.49 -8.93
C ILE A 197 -8.15 13.47 -7.77
N THR A 198 -8.27 12.98 -6.53
CA THR A 198 -8.61 13.78 -5.34
C THR A 198 -7.40 14.11 -4.47
N LYS A 199 -6.22 13.71 -4.91
CA LYS A 199 -4.97 13.86 -4.15
C LYS A 199 -4.68 15.32 -3.82
N HIS A 200 -4.45 15.61 -2.53
CA HIS A 200 -4.15 16.91 -1.95
C HIS A 200 -5.35 17.91 -1.92
N PHE A 201 -6.51 17.49 -2.35
CA PHE A 201 -7.72 18.32 -2.24
C PHE A 201 -8.50 18.00 -0.97
N ILE A 202 -9.19 19.03 -0.45
CA ILE A 202 -10.13 18.93 0.67
C ILE A 202 -11.42 19.67 0.30
N GLU A 203 -12.56 19.09 0.61
CA GLU A 203 -13.86 19.73 0.40
C GLU A 203 -14.37 20.36 1.70
N LEU A 204 -14.64 21.66 1.66
CA LEU A 204 -15.25 22.41 2.77
C LEU A 204 -16.61 22.93 2.37
N ARG A 205 -17.66 22.49 3.06
CA ARG A 205 -19.01 22.95 2.80
C ARG A 205 -19.14 24.46 2.92
N GLY A 206 -19.72 25.09 1.91
CA GLY A 206 -19.90 26.54 1.84
C GLY A 206 -18.68 27.32 1.34
N ILE A 207 -17.51 26.69 1.20
CA ILE A 207 -16.29 27.27 0.63
C ILE A 207 -15.97 26.61 -0.71
N GLY A 208 -16.10 25.27 -0.82
CA GLY A 208 -15.76 24.49 -1.99
C GLY A 208 -14.48 23.67 -1.82
N ILE A 209 -13.83 23.38 -2.95
CA ILE A 209 -12.61 22.55 -2.99
C ILE A 209 -11.38 23.42 -2.79
N ILE A 210 -10.48 22.99 -1.91
CA ILE A 210 -9.23 23.64 -1.58
C ILE A 210 -8.06 22.71 -1.92
N ASP A 211 -7.04 23.23 -2.62
CA ASP A 211 -5.75 22.56 -2.80
C ASP A 211 -4.85 22.85 -1.58
N VAL A 212 -4.74 21.85 -0.72
CA VAL A 212 -3.98 21.93 0.53
C VAL A 212 -2.50 22.15 0.28
N LYS A 213 -1.92 21.46 -0.70
CA LYS A 213 -0.51 21.57 -1.05
C LYS A 213 -0.15 22.97 -1.54
N THR A 214 -1.02 23.57 -2.36
CA THR A 214 -0.82 24.92 -2.90
C THR A 214 -0.98 26.01 -1.83
N LEU A 215 -1.94 25.84 -0.90
CA LEU A 215 -2.24 26.85 0.12
C LEU A 215 -1.37 26.77 1.36
N TYR A 216 -0.99 25.57 1.80
CA TYR A 216 -0.28 25.35 3.07
C TYR A 216 1.15 24.80 2.90
N GLY A 217 1.60 24.58 1.65
CA GLY A 217 2.94 24.08 1.37
C GLY A 217 3.04 22.56 1.26
N VAL A 218 4.16 22.10 0.71
CA VAL A 218 4.46 20.68 0.48
C VAL A 218 4.56 19.88 1.78
N GLU A 219 4.92 20.51 2.86
CA GLU A 219 5.01 19.93 4.21
C GLU A 219 3.65 19.57 4.82
N SER A 220 2.56 20.15 4.31
CA SER A 220 1.20 19.89 4.79
C SER A 220 0.54 18.65 4.21
N VAL A 221 1.18 17.97 3.27
CA VAL A 221 0.66 16.80 2.58
C VAL A 221 1.63 15.62 2.61
N LYS A 222 1.10 14.41 2.46
CA LYS A 222 1.88 13.18 2.34
C LYS A 222 1.14 12.21 1.41
N ASP A 223 1.87 11.45 0.61
CA ASP A 223 1.27 10.59 -0.42
C ASP A 223 0.62 9.32 0.17
N THR A 224 1.25 8.74 1.18
CA THR A 224 0.80 7.51 1.83
C THR A 224 1.12 7.52 3.31
N GLN A 225 0.32 6.82 4.12
CA GLN A 225 0.55 6.64 5.55
C GLN A 225 0.03 5.28 5.98
N ASN A 226 0.70 4.63 6.93
CA ASN A 226 0.14 3.47 7.62
C ASN A 226 -1.13 3.91 8.37
N ILE A 227 -2.10 3.01 8.49
CA ILE A 227 -3.29 3.25 9.31
C ILE A 227 -3.02 2.65 10.68
N ASP A 228 -2.66 3.49 11.64
CA ASP A 228 -2.29 3.07 12.99
C ASP A 228 -3.50 3.02 13.91
N MET A 229 -4.45 3.93 13.73
CA MET A 229 -5.68 3.99 14.52
C MET A 229 -6.84 4.59 13.75
N VAL A 230 -8.05 4.30 14.21
CA VAL A 230 -9.32 4.82 13.70
C VAL A 230 -9.98 5.70 14.76
N ILE A 231 -10.48 6.85 14.35
CA ILE A 231 -11.39 7.68 15.14
C ILE A 231 -12.74 7.68 14.42
N LYS A 232 -13.75 7.08 15.05
CA LYS A 232 -15.11 7.10 14.56
C LYS A 232 -15.89 8.22 15.23
N LEU A 233 -16.26 9.23 14.46
CA LEU A 233 -17.07 10.34 14.92
C LEU A 233 -18.55 9.96 14.84
N GLU A 234 -19.32 10.22 15.89
CA GLU A 234 -20.77 10.01 15.90
C GLU A 234 -21.47 11.14 16.66
N ASP A 235 -22.73 11.40 16.31
CA ASP A 235 -23.54 12.33 17.07
C ASP A 235 -23.77 11.81 18.49
N TRP A 236 -23.68 12.72 19.45
CA TRP A 236 -23.89 12.35 20.84
C TRP A 236 -25.34 11.91 21.11
N SER A 237 -25.50 10.75 21.72
CA SER A 237 -26.80 10.24 22.17
C SER A 237 -26.84 10.07 23.69
N ARG A 238 -28.00 10.35 24.30
CA ARG A 238 -28.23 10.10 25.73
C ARG A 238 -28.37 8.61 26.04
N ASP A 239 -28.83 7.85 25.08
CA ASP A 239 -29.15 6.43 25.23
C ASP A 239 -27.93 5.51 25.03
N LYS A 240 -26.75 6.10 24.72
CA LYS A 240 -25.52 5.37 24.48
C LYS A 240 -24.49 5.67 25.59
N GLU A 241 -23.95 4.61 26.15
CA GLU A 241 -22.80 4.71 27.05
C GLU A 241 -21.51 4.84 26.25
N TYR A 242 -20.67 5.79 26.65
CA TYR A 242 -19.36 6.04 26.04
C TYR A 242 -18.28 5.67 27.04
N ASP A 243 -17.29 4.95 26.58
CA ASP A 243 -16.10 4.65 27.39
C ASP A 243 -15.43 5.94 27.88
N ARG A 244 -15.23 6.04 29.17
CA ARG A 244 -14.59 7.18 29.84
C ARG A 244 -13.21 6.86 30.35
N LEU A 245 -12.86 5.62 30.51
CA LEU A 245 -11.63 5.20 31.15
C LEU A 245 -10.58 4.76 30.14
N GLY A 246 -10.97 4.21 28.97
CA GLY A 246 -10.05 3.72 27.96
C GLY A 246 -9.21 2.53 28.43
N LEU A 247 -9.77 1.69 29.33
CA LEU A 247 -9.11 0.50 29.84
C LEU A 247 -9.04 -0.61 28.80
N GLU A 248 -10.08 -0.73 27.98
CA GLU A 248 -10.18 -1.71 26.92
C GLU A 248 -10.11 -1.01 25.56
N ASP A 249 -9.33 -1.58 24.63
CA ASP A 249 -9.26 -1.08 23.27
C ASP A 249 -10.39 -1.72 22.44
N SER A 250 -11.15 -0.89 21.73
CA SER A 250 -12.05 -1.33 20.67
C SER A 250 -11.30 -1.44 19.36
N TYR A 251 -11.79 -2.29 18.45
CA TYR A 251 -11.15 -2.53 17.17
C TYR A 251 -12.15 -2.42 16.02
N THR A 252 -11.65 -2.05 14.86
CA THR A 252 -12.34 -2.18 13.58
C THR A 252 -11.49 -2.98 12.62
N GLU A 253 -12.13 -3.67 11.68
CA GLU A 253 -11.42 -4.57 10.77
C GLU A 253 -11.41 -4.02 9.35
N PHE A 254 -10.23 -4.05 8.72
CA PHE A 254 -10.04 -3.80 7.29
C PHE A 254 -9.17 -4.89 6.68
N LEU A 255 -9.67 -5.55 5.64
CA LEU A 255 -8.94 -6.59 4.91
C LEU A 255 -8.38 -7.71 5.80
N GLY A 256 -9.08 -8.05 6.89
CA GLY A 256 -8.66 -9.05 7.88
C GLY A 256 -7.69 -8.53 8.94
N ASN A 257 -7.34 -7.24 8.96
CA ASN A 257 -6.48 -6.64 9.97
C ASN A 257 -7.30 -5.84 10.98
N GLN A 258 -7.04 -6.06 12.27
CA GLN A 258 -7.65 -5.33 13.37
C GLN A 258 -6.89 -4.02 13.64
N VAL A 259 -7.61 -2.90 13.63
CA VAL A 259 -7.06 -1.56 13.92
C VAL A 259 -7.75 -0.98 15.13
N VAL A 260 -6.98 -0.43 16.08
CA VAL A 260 -7.54 0.23 17.27
C VAL A 260 -8.51 1.34 16.85
N CYS A 261 -9.70 1.35 17.45
CA CYS A 261 -10.78 2.27 17.11
C CYS A 261 -11.32 2.97 18.35
N HIS A 262 -11.34 4.31 18.31
CA HIS A 262 -12.00 5.12 19.33
C HIS A 262 -13.27 5.76 18.78
N THR A 263 -14.40 5.52 19.44
CA THR A 263 -15.66 6.17 19.10
C THR A 263 -15.80 7.46 19.91
N ILE A 264 -15.87 8.59 19.23
CA ILE A 264 -15.89 9.92 19.84
C ILE A 264 -17.25 10.60 19.59
N PRO A 265 -18.04 10.83 20.63
CA PRO A 265 -19.31 11.54 20.50
C PRO A 265 -19.06 13.03 20.28
N ILE A 266 -19.69 13.59 19.26
CA ILE A 266 -19.61 15.01 18.93
C ILE A 266 -20.71 15.78 19.62
N ARG A 267 -20.34 16.93 20.19
CA ARG A 267 -21.26 17.97 20.69
C ARG A 267 -20.79 19.32 20.20
N PRO A 268 -21.69 20.30 20.01
CA PRO A 268 -21.32 21.67 19.70
C PRO A 268 -20.29 22.21 20.72
N GLY A 269 -19.23 22.85 20.23
CA GLY A 269 -18.17 23.43 21.06
C GLY A 269 -16.99 22.51 21.39
N ARG A 270 -17.00 21.26 20.96
CA ARG A 270 -15.83 20.39 21.06
C ARG A 270 -14.82 20.66 19.94
N ASN A 271 -13.55 20.84 20.32
CA ASN A 271 -12.48 20.93 19.33
C ASN A 271 -11.99 19.54 18.97
N LEU A 272 -12.35 19.10 17.77
CA LEU A 272 -12.04 17.74 17.27
C LEU A 272 -10.54 17.56 17.05
N ALA A 273 -9.81 18.58 16.58
CA ALA A 273 -8.39 18.49 16.35
C ALA A 273 -7.61 18.18 17.63
N ILE A 274 -7.95 18.83 18.75
CA ILE A 274 -7.33 18.56 20.05
C ILE A 274 -7.61 17.12 20.49
N ILE A 275 -8.81 16.62 20.26
CA ILE A 275 -9.19 15.24 20.64
C ILE A 275 -8.38 14.24 19.81
N VAL A 276 -8.26 14.48 18.49
CA VAL A 276 -7.48 13.64 17.59
C VAL A 276 -6.00 13.62 17.96
N GLU A 277 -5.40 14.80 18.23
CA GLU A 277 -4.02 14.92 18.69
C GLU A 277 -3.81 14.14 20.01
N SER A 278 -4.72 14.30 20.96
CA SER A 278 -4.63 13.61 22.26
C SER A 278 -4.75 12.10 22.11
N ALA A 279 -5.64 11.62 21.23
CA ALA A 279 -5.79 10.20 20.94
C ALA A 279 -4.52 9.62 20.30
N ALA A 280 -3.92 10.31 19.32
CA ALA A 280 -2.70 9.88 18.66
C ALA A 280 -1.50 9.80 19.64
N VAL A 281 -1.35 10.81 20.52
CA VAL A 281 -0.29 10.80 21.55
C VAL A 281 -0.51 9.68 22.56
N ASN A 282 -1.75 9.46 23.03
CA ASN A 282 -2.07 8.39 23.97
C ASN A 282 -1.83 7.01 23.35
N TYR A 283 -2.22 6.83 22.08
CA TYR A 283 -1.95 5.61 21.33
C TYR A 283 -0.45 5.31 21.25
N ARG A 284 0.37 6.32 20.93
CA ARG A 284 1.82 6.19 20.90
C ARG A 284 2.40 5.82 22.28
N GLN A 285 1.90 6.41 23.35
CA GLN A 285 2.33 6.05 24.72
C GLN A 285 2.00 4.60 25.05
N LYS A 286 0.80 4.14 24.68
CA LYS A 286 0.42 2.72 24.84
C LYS A 286 1.36 1.79 24.04
N LYS A 287 1.70 2.13 22.80
CA LYS A 287 2.70 1.39 22.00
C LYS A 287 4.08 1.33 22.67
N MET A 288 4.46 2.36 23.40
CA MET A 288 5.72 2.43 24.16
C MET A 288 5.65 1.74 25.54
N GLY A 289 4.52 1.10 25.87
CA GLY A 289 4.33 0.32 27.08
C GLY A 289 3.74 1.08 28.27
N TYR A 290 3.33 2.35 28.12
CA TYR A 290 2.67 3.11 29.17
C TYR A 290 1.18 3.28 28.91
N ASN A 291 0.34 2.78 29.82
CA ASN A 291 -1.11 2.94 29.79
C ASN A 291 -1.59 3.73 31.01
N ALA A 292 -1.94 5.01 30.80
CA ALA A 292 -2.36 5.92 31.89
C ALA A 292 -3.65 5.44 32.60
N ALA A 293 -4.59 4.83 31.86
CA ALA A 293 -5.83 4.30 32.43
C ALA A 293 -5.54 3.11 33.39
N GLN A 294 -4.66 2.19 32.97
CA GLN A 294 -4.24 1.08 33.80
C GLN A 294 -3.47 1.55 35.04
N GLU A 295 -2.61 2.53 34.86
CA GLU A 295 -1.86 3.14 35.99
C GLU A 295 -2.80 3.79 37.00
N LEU A 296 -3.81 4.55 36.54
CA LEU A 296 -4.81 5.14 37.41
C LEU A 296 -5.62 4.06 38.14
N TYR A 297 -6.06 3.02 37.42
CA TYR A 297 -6.78 1.90 38.00
C TYR A 297 -5.95 1.22 39.13
N ASN A 298 -4.67 0.94 38.86
CA ASN A 298 -3.78 0.33 39.86
C ASN A 298 -3.61 1.19 41.11
N ARG A 299 -3.48 2.53 40.94
CA ARG A 299 -3.40 3.47 42.08
C ARG A 299 -4.67 3.49 42.92
N VAL A 300 -5.83 3.48 42.25
CA VAL A 300 -7.14 3.43 42.98
C VAL A 300 -7.25 2.14 43.76
N GLN A 301 -6.92 0.99 43.17
CA GLN A 301 -6.96 -0.31 43.86
C GLN A 301 -6.00 -0.35 45.04
N ALA A 302 -4.79 0.15 44.91
CA ALA A 302 -3.81 0.21 45.99
C ALA A 302 -4.26 1.12 47.16
N ASN A 303 -5.00 2.20 46.86
CA ASN A 303 -5.57 3.05 47.92
C ASN A 303 -6.77 2.42 48.62
N LEU A 304 -7.63 1.72 47.90
CA LEU A 304 -8.76 0.99 48.49
C LEU A 304 -8.29 -0.19 49.37
N GLY A 305 -7.24 -0.92 48.95
CA GLY A 305 -6.63 -1.96 49.78
C GLY A 305 -6.07 -1.44 51.11
N LYS A 306 -5.45 -0.25 51.11
CA LYS A 306 -4.96 0.37 52.34
C LYS A 306 -6.08 0.85 53.29
N ALA A 307 -7.23 1.25 52.75
CA ALA A 307 -8.37 1.71 53.55
C ALA A 307 -9.19 0.56 54.14
N SER A 308 -8.95 -0.71 53.76
CA SER A 308 -9.59 -1.88 54.33
C SER A 308 -8.75 -2.54 55.44
N ASP A 309 -7.52 -2.10 55.66
CA ASP A 309 -6.59 -2.62 56.71
C ASP A 309 -6.51 -1.69 57.94
N ASP A 310 -7.21 -0.55 57.97
CA ASP A 310 -7.44 0.36 59.08
C ASP A 310 -8.91 0.22 59.61
#